data_1f22158cab76aa65c27c89c107e6355d
#
_entry.id   1f22158cab76aa65c27c89c107e6355d
#
_cell.length_a   1.000
_cell.length_b   1.000
_cell.length_c   1.000
_cell.angle_alpha   90.00
_cell.angle_beta   90.00
_cell.angle_gamma   90.00
#
_symmetry.space_group_name_H-M   'P 1'
#
loop_
_entity.id
_entity.type
_entity.pdbx_description
1 polymer ?
#
loop_
_entity_poly.entity_id
_entity_poly.type
_entity_poly.pdbx_seq_one_letter_code
_entity_poly.pdbx_strand_id
1 'polypeptide(L)'
;MTTLTFHYDRDLPIPTKLKADYLANQVKYLQTLPQHEQKSPEWYAMRLTMVSASDWGTILGENHYSNPNQVLLKKCGEDNFITNEAMMWGNKYEDVAIAIYEHRNQKKVYEFGCIRHPFIDFLGASPDGITTEGVMLEIKCPSSRKITGIPPRYYWCQVQGQLEVCELDRCDFLECKLKEYEDEEEYLNDNYQENHLLNKYGQEKGILAELLNKETKSFFYEYGPIGFVGDELESWKNSIKNKYENHESIIFSSFDYWFLEEVSCVPIYRNQEWFQEAKVKLEDFWNQVVHYRKLGLPQLKADLDAAKEEKKKEKLRIKEEKVKIKEETKKQRKIKEYITFDDLDNKNSSKITSKQSIDANEMNENMNDDGVCFFTTDTTDTTDSMDTDDPQPFSFTMT
;
A
#
# COMPACT_ATOMS: atom_id res chain seq x y z
N MET A 1 22.57 -11.21 -33.04
CA MET A 1 22.92 -10.75 -31.69
C MET A 1 22.26 -11.70 -30.73
N THR A 2 23.04 -12.52 -30.05
CA THR A 2 22.53 -13.53 -29.09
C THR A 2 22.14 -12.80 -27.81
N THR A 3 20.85 -12.71 -27.53
CA THR A 3 20.35 -12.19 -26.27
C THR A 3 20.69 -13.21 -25.20
N LEU A 4 21.66 -12.90 -24.35
CA LEU A 4 21.97 -13.68 -23.15
C LEU A 4 20.85 -13.46 -22.16
N THR A 5 19.88 -14.38 -22.13
CA THR A 5 18.89 -14.48 -21.06
C THR A 5 19.59 -15.07 -19.83
N PHE A 6 19.98 -14.23 -18.89
CA PHE A 6 20.47 -14.71 -17.60
C PHE A 6 19.27 -15.13 -16.75
N HIS A 7 19.07 -16.43 -16.61
CA HIS A 7 18.25 -16.96 -15.52
C HIS A 7 19.03 -16.77 -14.22
N TYR A 8 18.52 -15.93 -13.34
CA TYR A 8 19.10 -15.64 -12.04
C TYR A 8 18.87 -16.84 -11.13
N ASP A 9 19.86 -17.72 -11.00
CA ASP A 9 19.88 -18.75 -9.97
C ASP A 9 20.40 -18.12 -8.68
N ARG A 10 19.56 -18.04 -7.64
CA ARG A 10 19.82 -17.29 -6.39
C ARG A 10 20.99 -17.81 -5.58
N ASP A 11 21.46 -19.01 -5.85
CA ASP A 11 22.43 -19.72 -5.03
C ASP A 11 23.88 -19.46 -5.40
N LEU A 12 24.16 -18.69 -6.46
CA LEU A 12 25.53 -18.34 -6.85
C LEU A 12 25.80 -16.85 -6.56
N PRO A 13 26.83 -16.52 -5.78
CA PRO A 13 27.24 -15.12 -5.56
C PRO A 13 27.75 -14.52 -6.89
N ILE A 14 26.88 -13.76 -7.56
CA ILE A 14 27.28 -13.01 -8.75
C ILE A 14 28.26 -11.91 -8.31
N PRO A 15 29.41 -11.76 -8.99
CA PRO A 15 30.33 -10.67 -8.73
C PRO A 15 29.61 -9.33 -8.76
N THR A 16 29.80 -8.49 -7.75
CA THR A 16 29.09 -7.21 -7.53
C THR A 16 29.09 -6.31 -8.78
N LYS A 17 30.18 -6.35 -9.55
CA LYS A 17 30.30 -5.59 -10.80
C LYS A 17 29.36 -6.12 -11.91
N LEU A 18 29.26 -7.44 -12.09
CA LEU A 18 28.36 -8.02 -13.11
C LEU A 18 26.90 -7.74 -12.77
N LYS A 19 26.55 -7.72 -11.50
CA LYS A 19 25.20 -7.35 -11.04
C LYS A 19 24.91 -5.87 -11.33
N ALA A 20 25.84 -4.97 -11.05
CA ALA A 20 25.69 -3.55 -11.33
C ALA A 20 25.55 -3.28 -12.85
N ASP A 21 26.40 -3.94 -13.68
CA ASP A 21 26.33 -3.83 -15.14
C ASP A 21 24.99 -4.37 -15.67
N TYR A 22 24.48 -5.47 -15.11
CA TYR A 22 23.17 -6.02 -15.47
C TYR A 22 22.05 -5.02 -15.16
N LEU A 23 22.00 -4.49 -13.94
CA LEU A 23 20.95 -3.53 -13.52
C LEU A 23 20.99 -2.25 -14.36
N ALA A 24 22.17 -1.70 -14.62
CA ALA A 24 22.31 -0.52 -15.49
C ALA A 24 21.85 -0.79 -16.94
N ASN A 25 22.09 -1.99 -17.46
CA ASN A 25 21.60 -2.40 -18.78
C ASN A 25 20.08 -2.62 -18.77
N GLN A 26 19.53 -3.17 -17.67
CA GLN A 26 18.09 -3.32 -17.51
C GLN A 26 17.37 -1.97 -17.49
N VAL A 27 17.89 -0.97 -16.78
CA VAL A 27 17.33 0.39 -16.82
C VAL A 27 17.33 0.95 -18.24
N LYS A 28 18.45 0.83 -18.98
CA LYS A 28 18.51 1.27 -20.38
C LYS A 28 17.50 0.53 -21.26
N TYR A 29 17.34 -0.78 -21.05
CA TYR A 29 16.34 -1.56 -21.78
C TYR A 29 14.94 -1.04 -21.50
N LEU A 30 14.58 -0.83 -20.22
CA LEU A 30 13.27 -0.30 -19.82
C LEU A 30 12.99 1.08 -20.45
N GLN A 31 14.01 1.94 -20.59
CA GLN A 31 13.90 3.23 -21.27
C GLN A 31 13.63 3.11 -22.78
N THR A 32 13.96 1.98 -23.43
CA THR A 32 13.66 1.75 -24.85
C THR A 32 12.27 1.24 -25.13
N LEU A 33 11.55 0.78 -24.09
CA LEU A 33 10.20 0.26 -24.24
C LEU A 33 9.22 1.38 -24.62
N PRO A 34 8.19 1.10 -25.45
CA PRO A 34 7.13 2.06 -25.72
C PRO A 34 6.41 2.42 -24.41
N GLN A 35 6.34 3.70 -24.10
CA GLN A 35 5.75 4.19 -22.89
C GLN A 35 4.83 5.37 -23.19
N HIS A 36 3.71 5.41 -22.49
CA HIS A 36 2.83 6.57 -22.48
C HIS A 36 3.10 7.37 -21.22
N GLU A 37 3.07 8.67 -21.35
CA GLU A 37 3.19 9.60 -20.22
C GLU A 37 2.16 9.25 -19.13
N GLN A 38 2.57 9.21 -17.88
CA GLN A 38 1.68 8.91 -16.76
C GLN A 38 0.50 9.89 -16.73
N LYS A 39 -0.65 9.37 -16.36
CA LYS A 39 -1.92 10.15 -16.30
C LYS A 39 -2.46 10.62 -17.67
N SER A 40 -1.80 10.29 -18.80
CA SER A 40 -2.36 10.54 -20.14
C SER A 40 -3.54 9.58 -20.45
N PRO A 41 -4.44 9.94 -21.39
CA PRO A 41 -5.52 9.03 -21.83
C PRO A 41 -5.01 7.68 -22.31
N GLU A 42 -3.89 7.65 -23.03
CA GLU A 42 -3.24 6.46 -23.56
C GLU A 42 -2.71 5.56 -22.42
N TRP A 43 -2.14 6.18 -21.39
CA TRP A 43 -1.69 5.46 -20.20
C TRP A 43 -2.87 4.80 -19.45
N TYR A 44 -4.00 5.50 -19.29
CA TYR A 44 -5.21 4.92 -18.71
C TYR A 44 -5.75 3.78 -19.57
N ALA A 45 -5.81 3.97 -20.90
CA ALA A 45 -6.26 2.95 -21.83
C ALA A 45 -5.37 1.69 -21.77
N MET A 46 -4.05 1.86 -21.74
CA MET A 46 -3.10 0.75 -21.60
C MET A 46 -3.31 -0.01 -20.29
N ARG A 47 -3.49 0.67 -19.17
CA ARG A 47 -3.73 0.07 -17.85
C ARG A 47 -5.05 -0.72 -17.78
N LEU A 48 -6.03 -0.38 -18.59
CA LEU A 48 -7.24 -1.20 -18.70
C LEU A 48 -6.96 -2.55 -19.36
N THR A 49 -5.96 -2.68 -20.24
CA THR A 49 -5.64 -3.94 -20.94
C THR A 49 -4.83 -4.92 -20.08
N MET A 50 -4.57 -4.63 -18.83
CA MET A 50 -3.73 -5.45 -17.93
C MET A 50 -4.13 -5.31 -16.47
N VAL A 51 -3.63 -6.20 -15.62
CA VAL A 51 -3.61 -6.06 -14.16
C VAL A 51 -2.38 -5.23 -13.78
N SER A 52 -2.60 -3.98 -13.37
CA SER A 52 -1.54 -3.09 -12.92
C SER A 52 -1.04 -3.50 -11.54
N ALA A 53 0.24 -3.36 -11.26
CA ALA A 53 0.85 -3.67 -9.96
C ALA A 53 0.13 -2.95 -8.80
N SER A 54 -0.36 -1.73 -9.00
CA SER A 54 -1.15 -0.98 -8.01
C SER A 54 -2.49 -1.64 -7.64
N ASP A 55 -3.01 -2.55 -8.47
CA ASP A 55 -4.24 -3.29 -8.21
C ASP A 55 -3.98 -4.60 -7.44
N TRP A 56 -2.70 -5.07 -7.34
CA TRP A 56 -2.38 -6.39 -6.80
C TRP A 56 -2.80 -6.53 -5.34
N GLY A 57 -2.49 -5.55 -4.48
CA GLY A 57 -2.88 -5.60 -3.08
C GLY A 57 -4.40 -5.76 -2.90
N THR A 58 -5.20 -5.12 -3.75
CA THR A 58 -6.66 -5.24 -3.73
C THR A 58 -7.12 -6.61 -4.23
N ILE A 59 -6.58 -7.09 -5.35
CA ILE A 59 -6.95 -8.39 -5.95
C ILE A 59 -6.59 -9.54 -5.01
N LEU A 60 -5.46 -9.44 -4.33
CA LEU A 60 -4.97 -10.45 -3.39
C LEU A 60 -5.66 -10.42 -2.01
N GLY A 61 -6.53 -9.41 -1.77
CA GLY A 61 -7.26 -9.27 -0.50
C GLY A 61 -6.48 -8.63 0.63
N GLU A 62 -5.34 -8.01 0.33
CA GLU A 62 -4.47 -7.35 1.30
C GLU A 62 -4.82 -5.87 1.53
N ASN A 63 -5.71 -5.31 0.72
CA ASN A 63 -6.14 -3.92 0.81
C ASN A 63 -7.50 -3.80 1.51
N HIS A 64 -7.51 -3.22 2.72
CA HIS A 64 -8.73 -3.04 3.51
C HIS A 64 -9.64 -1.90 3.00
N TYR A 65 -9.13 -1.02 2.16
CA TYR A 65 -9.85 0.15 1.63
C TYR A 65 -10.59 -0.13 0.33
N SER A 66 -10.31 -1.25 -0.33
CA SER A 66 -10.88 -1.63 -1.62
C SER A 66 -11.03 -3.13 -1.73
N ASN A 67 -11.90 -3.60 -2.63
CA ASN A 67 -12.11 -5.02 -2.85
C ASN A 67 -11.94 -5.41 -4.34
N PRO A 68 -11.67 -6.69 -4.65
CA PRO A 68 -11.45 -7.15 -6.01
C PRO A 68 -12.57 -6.81 -6.99
N ASN A 69 -13.83 -6.77 -6.53
CA ASN A 69 -14.97 -6.47 -7.39
C ASN A 69 -14.93 -5.03 -7.93
N GLN A 70 -14.39 -4.08 -7.17
CA GLN A 70 -14.21 -2.70 -7.65
C GLN A 70 -13.19 -2.64 -8.79
N VAL A 71 -12.10 -3.40 -8.67
CA VAL A 71 -11.10 -3.50 -9.74
C VAL A 71 -11.71 -4.21 -10.95
N LEU A 72 -12.51 -5.28 -10.76
CA LEU A 72 -13.18 -6.01 -11.83
C LEU A 72 -14.14 -5.11 -12.59
N LEU A 73 -15.00 -4.36 -11.91
CA LEU A 73 -15.92 -3.38 -12.51
C LEU A 73 -15.16 -2.35 -13.35
N LYS A 74 -14.10 -1.75 -12.78
CA LYS A 74 -13.25 -0.80 -13.49
C LYS A 74 -12.62 -1.40 -14.74
N LYS A 75 -12.06 -2.62 -14.66
CA LYS A 75 -11.47 -3.32 -15.82
C LYS A 75 -12.51 -3.71 -16.87
N CYS A 76 -13.78 -3.84 -16.50
CA CYS A 76 -14.90 -4.12 -17.41
C CYS A 76 -15.62 -2.85 -17.92
N GLY A 77 -15.08 -1.66 -17.69
CA GLY A 77 -15.56 -0.42 -18.29
C GLY A 77 -16.48 0.41 -17.40
N GLU A 78 -16.56 0.11 -16.09
CA GLU A 78 -17.21 1.04 -15.17
C GLU A 78 -16.29 2.23 -14.90
N ASP A 79 -16.73 3.41 -15.29
CA ASP A 79 -16.00 4.66 -15.06
C ASP A 79 -16.61 5.41 -13.86
N ASN A 80 -16.15 5.06 -12.67
CA ASN A 80 -16.53 5.70 -11.40
C ASN A 80 -15.30 6.27 -10.68
N PHE A 81 -14.27 6.66 -11.44
CA PHE A 81 -13.07 7.21 -10.83
C PHE A 81 -13.32 8.61 -10.30
N ILE A 82 -13.32 8.75 -8.98
CA ILE A 82 -13.42 10.05 -8.29
C ILE A 82 -12.05 10.33 -7.65
N THR A 83 -11.43 11.42 -8.08
CA THR A 83 -10.22 11.93 -7.42
C THR A 83 -10.60 12.49 -6.05
N ASN A 84 -9.88 12.13 -5.02
CA ASN A 84 -10.05 12.67 -3.67
C ASN A 84 -8.85 13.55 -3.26
N GLU A 85 -9.00 14.32 -2.18
CA GLU A 85 -7.98 15.23 -1.67
C GLU A 85 -6.64 14.55 -1.40
N ALA A 86 -6.65 13.33 -0.86
CA ALA A 86 -5.42 12.58 -0.58
C ALA A 86 -4.67 12.20 -1.87
N MET A 87 -5.39 11.91 -2.95
CA MET A 87 -4.78 11.64 -4.26
C MET A 87 -4.23 12.91 -4.89
N MET A 88 -4.95 14.04 -4.75
CA MET A 88 -4.46 15.35 -5.23
C MET A 88 -3.19 15.75 -4.48
N TRP A 89 -3.18 15.58 -3.17
CA TRP A 89 -2.00 15.81 -2.33
C TRP A 89 -0.81 14.93 -2.75
N GLY A 90 -1.03 13.63 -2.96
CA GLY A 90 -0.02 12.71 -3.46
C GLY A 90 0.58 13.18 -4.80
N ASN A 91 -0.28 13.55 -5.74
CA ASN A 91 0.13 14.05 -7.06
C ASN A 91 0.93 15.36 -6.99
N LYS A 92 0.57 16.24 -6.05
CA LYS A 92 1.25 17.52 -5.84
C LYS A 92 2.68 17.34 -5.33
N TYR A 93 2.92 16.32 -4.51
CA TYR A 93 4.18 16.18 -3.78
C TYR A 93 5.06 15.01 -4.23
N GLU A 94 4.65 14.23 -5.21
CA GLU A 94 5.43 13.10 -5.76
C GLU A 94 6.79 13.55 -6.29
N ASP A 95 6.81 14.60 -7.13
CA ASP A 95 8.05 15.15 -7.69
C ASP A 95 8.94 15.82 -6.64
N VAL A 96 8.34 16.44 -5.61
CA VAL A 96 9.09 16.94 -4.45
C VAL A 96 9.81 15.80 -3.74
N ALA A 97 9.13 14.66 -3.53
CA ALA A 97 9.76 13.50 -2.91
C ALA A 97 10.87 12.90 -3.78
N ILE A 98 10.72 12.91 -5.11
CA ILE A 98 11.81 12.56 -6.04
C ILE A 98 13.00 13.49 -5.86
N ALA A 99 12.76 14.80 -5.84
CA ALA A 99 13.83 15.80 -5.66
C ALA A 99 14.55 15.62 -4.31
N ILE A 100 13.83 15.36 -3.22
CA ILE A 100 14.42 15.06 -1.91
C ILE A 100 15.28 13.79 -1.98
N TYR A 101 14.79 12.72 -2.63
CA TYR A 101 15.54 11.49 -2.78
C TYR A 101 16.82 11.69 -3.60
N GLU A 102 16.73 12.38 -4.75
CA GLU A 102 17.89 12.73 -5.59
C GLU A 102 18.91 13.56 -4.81
N HIS A 103 18.46 14.57 -4.08
CA HIS A 103 19.30 15.44 -3.27
C HIS A 103 20.04 14.66 -2.17
N ARG A 104 19.34 13.81 -1.41
CA ARG A 104 19.94 13.03 -0.31
C ARG A 104 20.90 11.95 -0.78
N ASN A 105 20.57 11.29 -1.89
CA ASN A 105 21.33 10.13 -2.38
C ASN A 105 22.34 10.50 -3.45
N GLN A 106 22.35 11.73 -3.96
CA GLN A 106 23.21 12.19 -5.09
C GLN A 106 23.04 11.27 -6.30
N LYS A 107 21.81 10.89 -6.62
CA LYS A 107 21.44 9.97 -7.68
C LYS A 107 20.36 10.57 -8.57
N LYS A 108 20.43 10.27 -9.86
CA LYS A 108 19.40 10.64 -10.81
C LYS A 108 18.31 9.58 -10.85
N VAL A 109 17.06 10.01 -10.77
CA VAL A 109 15.86 9.20 -10.95
C VAL A 109 15.29 9.47 -12.34
N TYR A 110 14.96 8.40 -13.06
CA TYR A 110 14.27 8.47 -14.34
C TYR A 110 12.80 8.13 -14.15
N GLU A 111 11.94 8.87 -14.82
CA GLU A 111 10.52 8.59 -14.91
C GLU A 111 10.22 7.48 -15.91
N PHE A 112 9.17 6.72 -15.63
CA PHE A 112 8.68 5.65 -16.51
C PHE A 112 7.16 5.70 -16.61
N GLY A 113 6.65 5.40 -17.78
CA GLY A 113 5.23 5.22 -18.01
C GLY A 113 4.72 3.86 -17.54
N CYS A 114 3.70 3.34 -18.22
CA CYS A 114 3.20 2.00 -17.96
C CYS A 114 4.00 0.97 -18.74
N ILE A 115 4.67 0.06 -18.03
CA ILE A 115 5.49 -1.02 -18.58
C ILE A 115 4.69 -2.32 -18.51
N ARG A 116 4.66 -3.08 -19.61
CA ARG A 116 4.08 -4.42 -19.66
C ARG A 116 5.12 -5.45 -19.24
N HIS A 117 4.68 -6.48 -18.51
CA HIS A 117 5.55 -7.61 -18.16
C HIS A 117 6.07 -8.31 -19.42
N PRO A 118 7.39 -8.63 -19.52
CA PRO A 118 7.98 -9.15 -20.75
C PRO A 118 7.44 -10.51 -21.22
N PHE A 119 6.89 -11.32 -20.30
CA PHE A 119 6.43 -12.69 -20.59
C PHE A 119 4.96 -12.94 -20.24
N ILE A 120 4.30 -12.04 -19.55
CA ILE A 120 2.92 -12.22 -19.07
C ILE A 120 2.09 -11.00 -19.50
N ASP A 121 1.44 -11.11 -20.64
CA ASP A 121 0.78 -10.01 -21.35
C ASP A 121 -0.27 -9.25 -20.54
N PHE A 122 -0.88 -9.90 -19.55
CA PHE A 122 -1.91 -9.29 -18.72
C PHE A 122 -1.36 -8.62 -17.46
N LEU A 123 -0.04 -8.59 -17.24
CA LEU A 123 0.56 -7.88 -16.10
C LEU A 123 1.30 -6.63 -16.57
N GLY A 124 1.30 -5.59 -15.73
CA GLY A 124 2.03 -4.37 -15.99
C GLY A 124 2.22 -3.53 -14.74
N ALA A 125 3.11 -2.55 -14.84
CA ALA A 125 3.45 -1.66 -13.75
C ALA A 125 3.80 -0.26 -14.24
N SER A 126 3.63 0.74 -13.37
CA SER A 126 4.15 2.09 -13.55
C SER A 126 4.91 2.43 -12.28
N PRO A 127 6.23 2.30 -12.24
CA PRO A 127 7.02 2.75 -11.11
C PRO A 127 7.05 4.27 -11.05
N ASP A 128 7.17 4.85 -9.86
CA ASP A 128 7.28 6.30 -9.70
C ASP A 128 8.67 6.79 -10.13
N GLY A 129 9.67 5.92 -10.10
CA GLY A 129 10.97 6.19 -10.67
C GLY A 129 11.92 5.00 -10.59
N ILE A 130 13.02 5.07 -11.35
CA ILE A 130 14.13 4.10 -11.28
C ILE A 130 15.45 4.87 -11.39
N THR A 131 16.38 4.61 -10.48
CA THR A 131 17.71 5.22 -10.53
C THR A 131 18.58 4.62 -11.65
N THR A 132 19.67 5.29 -11.99
CA THR A 132 20.68 4.77 -12.94
C THR A 132 21.25 3.40 -12.57
N GLU A 133 21.27 3.09 -11.28
CA GLU A 133 21.78 1.84 -10.74
C GLU A 133 20.73 0.73 -10.63
N GLY A 134 19.50 0.99 -11.09
CA GLY A 134 18.41 0.01 -11.07
C GLY A 134 17.72 -0.15 -9.70
N VAL A 135 17.81 0.85 -8.84
CA VAL A 135 16.96 0.93 -7.65
C VAL A 135 15.64 1.59 -8.05
N MET A 136 14.55 0.87 -7.90
CA MET A 136 13.20 1.39 -8.13
C MET A 136 12.76 2.27 -6.96
N LEU A 137 11.89 3.23 -7.23
CA LEU A 137 11.18 4.03 -6.23
C LEU A 137 9.69 3.74 -6.31
N GLU A 138 9.09 3.60 -5.14
CA GLU A 138 7.66 3.72 -4.92
C GLU A 138 7.46 4.80 -3.86
N ILE A 139 6.75 5.85 -4.21
CA ILE A 139 6.63 7.07 -3.42
C ILE A 139 5.24 7.19 -2.83
N LYS A 140 5.17 7.57 -1.57
CA LYS A 140 3.92 7.93 -0.91
C LYS A 140 4.08 9.23 -0.15
N CYS A 141 3.21 10.21 -0.45
CA CYS A 141 3.14 11.49 0.25
C CYS A 141 1.84 11.55 1.06
N PRO A 142 1.76 10.92 2.24
CA PRO A 142 0.54 10.93 3.03
C PRO A 142 0.29 12.32 3.63
N SER A 143 -0.93 12.87 3.46
CA SER A 143 -1.34 14.13 4.08
C SER A 143 -1.60 13.98 5.58
N SER A 144 -2.19 12.86 6.01
CA SER A 144 -2.64 12.67 7.40
C SER A 144 -2.18 11.34 8.04
N ARG A 145 -1.93 10.31 7.24
CA ARG A 145 -1.52 8.99 7.76
C ARG A 145 -0.15 9.08 8.44
N LYS A 146 -0.03 8.44 9.60
CA LYS A 146 1.27 8.29 10.28
C LYS A 146 2.21 7.40 9.46
N ILE A 147 3.47 7.81 9.36
CA ILE A 147 4.56 6.99 8.83
C ILE A 147 5.05 6.07 9.95
N THR A 148 5.14 4.78 9.68
CA THR A 148 5.53 3.77 10.70
C THR A 148 6.88 3.14 10.42
N GLY A 149 7.50 3.44 9.27
CA GLY A 149 8.70 2.74 8.81
C GLY A 149 8.45 1.29 8.37
N ILE A 150 7.19 0.86 8.34
CA ILE A 150 6.79 -0.48 7.88
C ILE A 150 5.81 -0.30 6.71
N PRO A 151 6.19 -0.70 5.49
CA PRO A 151 5.31 -0.61 4.34
C PRO A 151 4.03 -1.42 4.55
N PRO A 152 2.83 -0.82 4.41
CA PRO A 152 1.57 -1.54 4.44
C PRO A 152 1.57 -2.71 3.45
N ARG A 153 0.97 -3.84 3.81
CA ARG A 153 1.02 -5.07 3.01
C ARG A 153 0.53 -4.88 1.57
N TYR A 154 -0.50 -4.08 1.35
CA TYR A 154 -1.01 -3.80 0.01
C TYR A 154 -0.02 -2.99 -0.86
N TYR A 155 0.78 -2.08 -0.29
CA TYR A 155 1.86 -1.40 -1.01
C TYR A 155 3.04 -2.34 -1.24
N TRP A 156 3.35 -3.21 -0.28
CA TRP A 156 4.35 -4.23 -0.50
C TRP A 156 4.00 -5.13 -1.70
N CYS A 157 2.72 -5.54 -1.85
CA CYS A 157 2.24 -6.29 -3.02
C CYS A 157 2.39 -5.49 -4.33
N GLN A 158 2.12 -4.18 -4.30
CA GLN A 158 2.35 -3.30 -5.45
C GLN A 158 3.82 -3.29 -5.85
N VAL A 159 4.72 -3.08 -4.89
CA VAL A 159 6.17 -3.08 -5.11
C VAL A 159 6.66 -4.41 -5.67
N GLN A 160 6.19 -5.54 -5.15
CA GLN A 160 6.54 -6.85 -5.71
C GLN A 160 6.12 -6.98 -7.17
N GLY A 161 4.94 -6.47 -7.52
CA GLY A 161 4.47 -6.44 -8.90
C GLY A 161 5.33 -5.56 -9.81
N GLN A 162 5.74 -4.41 -9.33
CA GLN A 162 6.62 -3.50 -10.08
C GLN A 162 8.01 -4.12 -10.29
N LEU A 163 8.60 -4.69 -9.24
CA LEU A 163 9.90 -5.36 -9.32
C LEU A 163 9.88 -6.57 -10.27
N GLU A 164 8.77 -7.31 -10.27
CA GLU A 164 8.59 -8.45 -11.19
C GLU A 164 8.49 -8.00 -12.63
N VAL A 165 7.66 -7.00 -12.92
CA VAL A 165 7.45 -6.47 -14.28
C VAL A 165 8.73 -5.83 -14.85
N CYS A 166 9.48 -5.11 -14.03
CA CYS A 166 10.69 -4.42 -14.44
C CYS A 166 11.95 -5.29 -14.34
N GLU A 167 11.86 -6.51 -13.82
CA GLU A 167 12.99 -7.41 -13.57
C GLU A 167 14.12 -6.77 -12.76
N LEU A 168 13.73 -6.00 -11.72
CA LEU A 168 14.63 -5.34 -10.78
C LEU A 168 14.59 -6.05 -9.42
N ASP A 169 15.68 -5.90 -8.64
CA ASP A 169 15.85 -6.64 -7.38
C ASP A 169 15.40 -5.88 -6.15
N ARG A 170 15.39 -4.55 -6.20
CA ARG A 170 15.18 -3.68 -5.05
C ARG A 170 14.34 -2.47 -5.42
N CYS A 171 13.44 -2.13 -4.51
CA CYS A 171 12.71 -0.86 -4.49
C CYS A 171 12.97 -0.15 -3.17
N ASP A 172 13.25 1.13 -3.21
CA ASP A 172 13.21 2.00 -2.05
C ASP A 172 11.79 2.54 -1.92
N PHE A 173 11.06 2.04 -0.91
CA PHE A 173 9.73 2.52 -0.57
C PHE A 173 9.89 3.80 0.24
N LEU A 174 9.63 4.93 -0.41
CA LEU A 174 9.83 6.27 0.12
C LEU A 174 8.51 6.87 0.58
N GLU A 175 8.41 7.22 1.85
CA GLU A 175 7.30 7.96 2.41
C GLU A 175 7.77 9.34 2.86
N CYS A 176 7.18 10.40 2.29
CA CYS A 176 7.47 11.78 2.64
C CYS A 176 6.20 12.45 3.17
N LYS A 177 6.20 12.84 4.44
CA LYS A 177 5.14 13.66 5.01
C LYS A 177 5.51 15.12 4.92
N LEU A 178 4.85 15.79 3.99
CA LEU A 178 5.08 17.19 3.73
C LEU A 178 4.00 18.05 4.40
N LYS A 179 4.35 19.28 4.72
CA LYS A 179 3.45 20.34 5.16
C LYS A 179 3.70 21.60 4.38
N GLU A 180 2.72 22.45 4.37
CA GLU A 180 2.80 23.78 3.76
C GLU A 180 2.99 24.84 4.84
N TYR A 181 3.77 25.87 4.53
CA TYR A 181 3.82 27.11 5.29
C TYR A 181 2.58 27.94 4.98
N GLU A 182 2.16 28.78 5.90
CA GLU A 182 1.02 29.67 5.68
C GLU A 182 1.34 30.73 4.62
N ASP A 183 2.60 31.21 4.60
CA ASP A 183 3.07 32.21 3.66
C ASP A 183 4.60 32.17 3.45
N GLU A 184 5.10 33.08 2.62
CA GLU A 184 6.52 33.23 2.32
C GLU A 184 7.33 33.72 3.54
N GLU A 185 6.74 34.54 4.39
CA GLU A 185 7.42 35.07 5.56
C GLU A 185 7.75 33.94 6.54
N GLU A 186 6.80 33.02 6.78
CA GLU A 186 7.04 31.83 7.59
C GLU A 186 8.13 30.94 6.98
N TYR A 187 8.09 30.71 5.65
CA TYR A 187 9.10 29.95 4.93
C TYR A 187 10.50 30.55 5.08
N LEU A 188 10.66 31.85 4.92
CA LEU A 188 11.96 32.54 4.99
C LEU A 188 12.52 32.58 6.42
N ASN A 189 11.66 32.62 7.44
CA ASN A 189 12.05 32.67 8.84
C ASN A 189 12.32 31.29 9.45
N ASP A 190 11.86 30.20 8.85
CA ASP A 190 12.07 28.84 9.35
C ASP A 190 13.40 28.28 8.82
N ASN A 191 14.48 28.41 9.59
CA ASN A 191 15.83 28.03 9.19
C ASN A 191 16.49 27.16 10.25
N TYR A 192 17.33 26.22 9.80
CA TYR A 192 18.18 25.41 10.67
C TYR A 192 19.48 26.15 10.95
N GLN A 193 19.59 26.77 12.14
CA GLN A 193 20.73 27.61 12.48
C GLN A 193 20.93 28.72 11.42
N GLU A 194 22.10 28.78 10.77
CA GLU A 194 22.39 29.70 9.65
C GLU A 194 22.16 29.07 8.28
N ASN A 195 21.66 27.83 8.22
CA ASN A 195 21.40 27.14 6.97
C ASN A 195 19.96 27.41 6.49
N HIS A 196 19.83 28.29 5.50
CA HIS A 196 18.54 28.66 4.91
C HIS A 196 17.94 27.59 3.98
N LEU A 197 18.70 26.53 3.64
CA LEU A 197 18.23 25.42 2.80
C LEU A 197 17.34 24.44 3.55
N LEU A 198 17.42 24.47 4.88
CA LEU A 198 16.72 23.54 5.75
C LEU A 198 15.78 24.28 6.71
N ASN A 199 14.69 23.64 7.10
CA ASN A 199 13.80 24.13 8.15
C ASN A 199 14.44 23.99 9.55
N LYS A 200 13.82 24.54 10.58
CA LYS A 200 14.31 24.48 11.98
C LYS A 200 14.61 23.08 12.52
N TYR A 201 14.08 22.04 11.89
CA TYR A 201 14.32 20.62 12.23
C TYR A 201 15.45 19.99 11.42
N GLY A 202 16.12 20.76 10.56
CA GLY A 202 17.18 20.24 9.69
C GLY A 202 16.68 19.40 8.50
N GLN A 203 15.42 19.60 8.10
CA GLN A 203 14.79 18.91 6.97
C GLN A 203 14.64 19.86 5.78
N GLU A 204 14.51 19.28 4.59
CA GLU A 204 14.34 20.04 3.36
C GLU A 204 13.06 20.86 3.36
N LYS A 205 13.15 22.03 2.74
CA LYS A 205 12.03 22.91 2.42
C LYS A 205 12.18 23.46 1.02
N GLY A 206 11.09 23.94 0.44
CA GLY A 206 11.10 24.45 -0.91
C GLY A 206 9.81 25.14 -1.32
N ILE A 207 9.71 25.42 -2.60
CA ILE A 207 8.59 26.12 -3.23
C ILE A 207 8.11 25.33 -4.44
N LEU A 208 6.83 25.43 -4.73
CA LEU A 208 6.24 25.01 -6.00
C LEU A 208 5.27 26.10 -6.51
N ALA A 209 5.04 26.12 -7.81
CA ALA A 209 4.00 26.94 -8.42
C ALA A 209 2.81 26.07 -8.79
N GLU A 210 1.62 26.44 -8.35
CA GLU A 210 0.37 25.82 -8.77
C GLU A 210 -0.16 26.51 -10.01
N LEU A 211 -0.50 25.74 -11.02
CA LEU A 211 -0.93 26.17 -12.34
C LEU A 211 -2.24 25.45 -12.71
N LEU A 212 -3.19 26.20 -13.25
CA LEU A 212 -4.49 25.69 -13.68
C LEU A 212 -4.58 25.64 -15.21
N ASN A 213 -4.83 24.47 -15.76
CA ASN A 213 -5.23 24.35 -17.16
C ASN A 213 -6.70 24.72 -17.33
N LYS A 214 -6.99 25.77 -18.15
CA LYS A 214 -8.34 26.30 -18.38
C LYS A 214 -9.27 25.34 -19.09
N GLU A 215 -8.73 24.45 -19.92
CA GLU A 215 -9.49 23.52 -20.76
C GLU A 215 -9.88 22.28 -19.95
N THR A 216 -8.91 21.65 -19.32
CA THR A 216 -9.11 20.40 -18.55
C THR A 216 -9.61 20.65 -17.12
N LYS A 217 -9.51 21.89 -16.62
CA LYS A 217 -9.78 22.27 -15.22
C LYS A 217 -8.93 21.49 -14.21
N SER A 218 -7.78 20.99 -14.65
CA SER A 218 -6.83 20.28 -13.81
C SER A 218 -5.69 21.18 -13.36
N PHE A 219 -5.21 20.94 -12.15
CA PHE A 219 -4.00 21.56 -11.63
C PHE A 219 -2.77 20.74 -12.05
N PHE A 220 -1.67 21.42 -12.28
CA PHE A 220 -0.34 20.85 -12.43
C PHE A 220 0.67 21.80 -11.77
N TYR A 221 1.90 21.37 -11.60
CA TYR A 221 2.85 22.04 -10.73
C TYR A 221 4.18 22.24 -11.43
N GLU A 222 4.85 23.35 -11.13
CA GLU A 222 6.26 23.55 -11.42
C GLU A 222 7.02 23.64 -10.09
N TYR A 223 8.12 22.93 -10.00
CA TYR A 223 8.85 22.76 -8.74
C TYR A 223 10.11 23.60 -8.73
N GLY A 224 10.26 24.42 -7.71
CA GLY A 224 11.50 25.13 -7.45
C GLY A 224 12.55 24.17 -6.87
N PRO A 225 13.83 24.44 -7.08
CA PRO A 225 14.89 23.72 -6.41
C PRO A 225 14.78 23.78 -4.89
N ILE A 226 15.27 22.74 -4.22
CA ILE A 226 15.25 22.63 -2.76
C ILE A 226 16.01 23.79 -2.14
N GLY A 227 15.39 24.48 -1.18
CA GLY A 227 16.02 25.47 -0.35
C GLY A 227 16.32 26.81 -1.02
N PHE A 228 15.69 27.16 -2.13
CA PHE A 228 15.86 28.49 -2.74
C PHE A 228 15.45 29.60 -1.80
N VAL A 229 16.31 30.61 -1.66
CA VAL A 229 16.09 31.81 -0.85
C VAL A 229 16.67 33.05 -1.56
N GLY A 230 16.29 34.24 -1.11
CA GLY A 230 16.84 35.50 -1.60
C GLY A 230 16.65 35.68 -3.11
N ASP A 231 17.69 36.13 -3.80
CA ASP A 231 17.64 36.47 -5.23
C ASP A 231 17.33 35.26 -6.13
N GLU A 232 17.74 34.07 -5.74
CA GLU A 232 17.44 32.83 -6.50
C GLU A 232 15.96 32.50 -6.45
N LEU A 233 15.33 32.62 -5.27
CA LEU A 233 13.90 32.44 -5.09
C LEU A 233 13.11 33.45 -5.92
N GLU A 234 13.46 34.74 -5.82
CA GLU A 234 12.78 35.80 -6.58
C GLU A 234 12.97 35.65 -8.10
N SER A 235 14.17 35.26 -8.53
CA SER A 235 14.45 35.00 -9.93
C SER A 235 13.59 33.84 -10.48
N TRP A 236 13.47 32.77 -9.73
CA TRP A 236 12.64 31.63 -10.11
C TRP A 236 11.15 32.00 -10.14
N LYS A 237 10.63 32.67 -9.12
CA LYS A 237 9.24 33.16 -9.06
C LYS A 237 8.90 34.06 -10.27
N ASN A 238 9.81 34.95 -10.59
CA ASN A 238 9.63 35.86 -11.75
C ASN A 238 9.66 35.09 -13.08
N SER A 239 10.53 34.07 -13.20
CA SER A 239 10.58 33.23 -14.41
C SER A 239 9.26 32.50 -14.63
N ILE A 240 8.66 31.94 -13.57
CA ILE A 240 7.35 31.26 -13.62
C ILE A 240 6.25 32.24 -14.00
N LYS A 241 6.16 33.41 -13.35
CA LYS A 241 5.15 34.43 -13.68
C LYS A 241 5.25 34.83 -15.13
N ASN A 242 6.45 35.18 -15.61
CA ASN A 242 6.68 35.60 -17.00
C ASN A 242 6.32 34.48 -18.01
N LYS A 243 6.65 33.21 -17.68
CA LYS A 243 6.33 32.04 -18.52
C LYS A 243 4.83 31.91 -18.77
N TYR A 244 4.01 32.21 -17.78
CA TYR A 244 2.56 31.98 -17.83
C TYR A 244 1.72 33.26 -17.90
N GLU A 245 2.31 34.47 -17.86
CA GLU A 245 1.59 35.75 -17.85
C GLU A 245 0.60 35.90 -19.02
N ASN A 246 1.00 35.48 -20.22
CA ASN A 246 0.20 35.58 -21.43
C ASN A 246 -0.13 34.21 -22.04
N HIS A 247 -0.10 33.14 -21.24
CA HIS A 247 -0.38 31.82 -21.76
C HIS A 247 -1.89 31.60 -21.98
N GLU A 248 -2.28 31.18 -23.21
CA GLU A 248 -3.69 31.06 -23.58
C GLU A 248 -4.49 30.10 -22.73
N SER A 249 -3.92 28.94 -22.45
CA SER A 249 -4.62 27.81 -21.78
C SER A 249 -4.22 27.61 -20.32
N ILE A 250 -3.23 28.32 -19.79
CA ILE A 250 -2.71 28.11 -18.43
C ILE A 250 -2.82 29.39 -17.62
N ILE A 251 -3.25 29.28 -16.36
CA ILE A 251 -3.28 30.36 -15.38
C ILE A 251 -2.33 29.99 -14.25
N PHE A 252 -1.46 30.93 -13.88
CA PHE A 252 -0.77 30.88 -12.61
C PHE A 252 -1.77 31.08 -11.46
N SER A 253 -1.79 30.17 -10.48
CA SER A 253 -2.68 30.22 -9.32
C SER A 253 -1.96 30.79 -8.10
N SER A 254 -0.94 30.10 -7.62
CA SER A 254 -0.22 30.47 -6.39
C SER A 254 1.23 29.94 -6.39
N PHE A 255 2.00 30.44 -5.45
CA PHE A 255 3.18 29.75 -4.95
C PHE A 255 2.86 29.13 -3.61
N ASP A 256 3.19 27.84 -3.47
CA ASP A 256 3.01 27.12 -2.23
C ASP A 256 4.40 26.75 -1.68
N TYR A 257 4.61 27.08 -0.42
CA TYR A 257 5.87 26.86 0.28
C TYR A 257 5.70 25.63 1.16
N TRP A 258 6.61 24.66 1.01
CA TRP A 258 6.52 23.37 1.69
C TRP A 258 7.76 23.07 2.54
N PHE A 259 7.59 22.18 3.50
CA PHE A 259 8.68 21.57 4.25
C PHE A 259 8.43 20.06 4.49
N LEU A 260 9.52 19.32 4.60
CA LEU A 260 9.48 17.92 4.98
C LEU A 260 9.30 17.82 6.50
N GLU A 261 8.19 17.21 6.95
CA GLU A 261 7.94 16.97 8.38
C GLU A 261 8.55 15.64 8.81
N GLU A 262 8.30 14.57 8.05
CA GLU A 262 8.74 13.22 8.38
C GLU A 262 9.09 12.46 7.10
N VAL A 263 10.10 11.61 7.15
CA VAL A 263 10.51 10.79 6.01
C VAL A 263 10.88 9.39 6.47
N SER A 264 10.50 8.41 5.65
CA SER A 264 10.91 7.01 5.80
C SER A 264 11.29 6.45 4.43
N CYS A 265 12.42 5.78 4.36
CA CYS A 265 12.87 5.10 3.15
C CYS A 265 13.24 3.66 3.51
N VAL A 266 12.42 2.70 3.07
CA VAL A 266 12.57 1.29 3.44
C VAL A 266 12.86 0.46 2.19
N PRO A 267 13.98 -0.29 2.14
CA PRO A 267 14.27 -1.16 1.02
C PRO A 267 13.34 -2.38 1.02
N ILE A 268 12.70 -2.63 -0.11
CA ILE A 268 11.90 -3.82 -0.37
C ILE A 268 12.61 -4.62 -1.46
N TYR A 269 12.89 -5.88 -1.19
CA TYR A 269 13.53 -6.78 -2.15
C TYR A 269 12.50 -7.65 -2.86
N ARG A 270 12.78 -7.98 -4.14
CA ARG A 270 11.94 -8.86 -4.97
C ARG A 270 11.82 -10.23 -4.33
N ASN A 271 10.61 -10.75 -4.26
CA ASN A 271 10.30 -12.09 -3.74
C ASN A 271 9.63 -12.94 -4.84
N GLN A 272 10.43 -13.71 -5.54
CA GLN A 272 9.96 -14.54 -6.65
C GLN A 272 9.09 -15.73 -6.20
N GLU A 273 9.33 -16.30 -5.01
CA GLU A 273 8.51 -17.40 -4.48
C GLU A 273 7.09 -16.92 -4.22
N TRP A 274 6.95 -15.79 -3.53
CA TRP A 274 5.65 -15.18 -3.30
C TRP A 274 4.95 -14.82 -4.63
N PHE A 275 5.71 -14.37 -5.63
CA PHE A 275 5.12 -14.05 -6.93
C PHE A 275 4.51 -15.29 -7.61
N GLN A 276 5.11 -16.47 -7.49
CA GLN A 276 4.53 -17.69 -8.07
C GLN A 276 3.15 -18.01 -7.48
N GLU A 277 2.96 -17.78 -6.18
CA GLU A 277 1.65 -17.95 -5.52
C GLU A 277 0.66 -16.84 -5.93
N ALA A 278 1.12 -15.58 -5.93
CA ALA A 278 0.31 -14.43 -6.31
C ALA A 278 -0.16 -14.52 -7.77
N LYS A 279 0.71 -14.96 -8.68
CA LYS A 279 0.45 -15.09 -10.11
C LYS A 279 -0.81 -15.90 -10.40
N VAL A 280 -1.03 -17.02 -9.70
CA VAL A 280 -2.22 -17.86 -9.89
C VAL A 280 -3.51 -17.06 -9.63
N LYS A 281 -3.56 -16.32 -8.53
CA LYS A 281 -4.73 -15.47 -8.18
C LYS A 281 -4.91 -14.30 -9.17
N LEU A 282 -3.82 -13.72 -9.64
CA LEU A 282 -3.87 -12.64 -10.63
C LEU A 282 -4.37 -13.14 -12.00
N GLU A 283 -3.97 -14.34 -12.40
CA GLU A 283 -4.43 -15.00 -13.60
C GLU A 283 -5.93 -15.35 -13.52
N ASP A 284 -6.36 -15.93 -12.39
CA ASP A 284 -7.78 -16.21 -12.14
C ASP A 284 -8.63 -14.93 -12.21
N PHE A 285 -8.13 -13.85 -11.61
CA PHE A 285 -8.78 -12.54 -11.70
C PHE A 285 -8.84 -12.02 -13.13
N TRP A 286 -7.74 -12.13 -13.89
CA TRP A 286 -7.73 -11.70 -15.29
C TRP A 286 -8.68 -12.53 -16.17
N ASN A 287 -8.78 -13.82 -15.92
CA ASN A 287 -9.75 -14.68 -16.60
C ASN A 287 -11.19 -14.22 -16.34
N GLN A 288 -11.51 -13.75 -15.13
CA GLN A 288 -12.80 -13.13 -14.82
C GLN A 288 -13.01 -11.83 -15.63
N VAL A 289 -11.99 -10.97 -15.72
CA VAL A 289 -12.06 -9.75 -16.55
C VAL A 289 -12.37 -10.11 -18.01
N VAL A 290 -11.64 -11.07 -18.58
CA VAL A 290 -11.86 -11.53 -19.97
C VAL A 290 -13.27 -12.11 -20.17
N HIS A 291 -13.75 -12.88 -19.20
CA HIS A 291 -15.09 -13.46 -19.21
C HIS A 291 -16.17 -12.35 -19.20
N TYR A 292 -16.12 -11.44 -18.26
CA TYR A 292 -17.15 -10.40 -18.12
C TYR A 292 -17.08 -9.32 -19.20
N ARG A 293 -15.93 -9.09 -19.80
CA ARG A 293 -15.86 -8.25 -21.01
C ARG A 293 -16.64 -8.82 -22.18
N LYS A 294 -16.77 -10.15 -22.29
CA LYS A 294 -17.58 -10.82 -23.30
C LYS A 294 -19.08 -10.78 -22.97
N LEU A 295 -19.44 -10.91 -21.70
CA LEU A 295 -20.82 -10.88 -21.22
C LEU A 295 -21.40 -9.46 -21.09
N GLY A 296 -20.54 -8.47 -20.90
CA GLY A 296 -20.90 -7.08 -20.71
C GLY A 296 -21.10 -6.67 -19.24
N LEU A 297 -20.91 -5.39 -18.99
CA LEU A 297 -20.99 -4.78 -17.64
C LEU A 297 -22.36 -5.01 -16.93
N PRO A 298 -23.52 -4.99 -17.62
CA PRO A 298 -24.81 -5.29 -16.97
C PRO A 298 -24.86 -6.68 -16.34
N GLN A 299 -24.32 -7.71 -17.02
CA GLN A 299 -24.28 -9.07 -16.48
C GLN A 299 -23.36 -9.15 -15.26
N LEU A 300 -22.16 -8.55 -15.33
CA LEU A 300 -21.25 -8.47 -14.18
C LEU A 300 -21.95 -7.86 -12.96
N LYS A 301 -22.65 -6.73 -13.12
CA LYS A 301 -23.36 -6.09 -12.01
C LYS A 301 -24.44 -7.00 -11.42
N ALA A 302 -25.24 -7.65 -12.27
CA ALA A 302 -26.27 -8.58 -11.83
C ALA A 302 -25.68 -9.75 -11.00
N ASP A 303 -24.59 -10.34 -11.46
CA ASP A 303 -23.93 -11.47 -10.79
C ASP A 303 -23.32 -11.04 -9.43
N LEU A 304 -22.70 -9.84 -9.38
CA LEU A 304 -22.18 -9.29 -8.14
C LEU A 304 -23.28 -8.98 -7.12
N ASP A 305 -24.41 -8.45 -7.56
CA ASP A 305 -25.56 -8.18 -6.68
C ASP A 305 -26.18 -9.48 -6.16
N ALA A 306 -26.32 -10.49 -7.01
CA ALA A 306 -26.79 -11.82 -6.62
C ALA A 306 -25.86 -12.45 -5.56
N ALA A 307 -24.55 -12.41 -5.79
CA ALA A 307 -23.55 -12.92 -4.84
C ALA A 307 -23.57 -12.17 -3.50
N LYS A 308 -23.83 -10.86 -3.52
CA LYS A 308 -23.95 -10.03 -2.30
C LYS A 308 -25.20 -10.42 -1.49
N GLU A 309 -26.34 -10.63 -2.15
CA GLU A 309 -27.57 -11.08 -1.50
C GLU A 309 -27.44 -12.50 -0.92
N GLU A 310 -26.77 -13.40 -1.64
CA GLU A 310 -26.49 -14.75 -1.14
C GLU A 310 -25.63 -14.73 0.14
N LYS A 311 -24.51 -13.96 0.12
CA LYS A 311 -23.68 -13.76 1.31
C LYS A 311 -24.45 -13.16 2.48
N LYS A 312 -25.39 -12.27 2.22
CA LYS A 312 -26.23 -11.66 3.26
C LYS A 312 -27.19 -12.69 3.88
N LYS A 313 -27.80 -13.54 3.04
CA LYS A 313 -28.67 -14.65 3.50
C LYS A 313 -27.87 -15.65 4.34
N GLU A 314 -26.68 -16.02 3.89
CA GLU A 314 -25.81 -16.95 4.62
C GLU A 314 -25.35 -16.40 5.98
N LYS A 315 -24.96 -15.12 6.04
CA LYS A 315 -24.63 -14.47 7.32
C LYS A 315 -25.83 -14.47 8.29
N LEU A 316 -27.05 -14.28 7.78
CA LEU A 316 -28.27 -14.31 8.59
C LEU A 316 -28.51 -15.72 9.13
N ARG A 317 -28.38 -16.75 8.28
CA ARG A 317 -28.51 -18.16 8.67
C ARG A 317 -27.52 -18.54 9.76
N ILE A 318 -26.24 -18.18 9.61
CA ILE A 318 -25.21 -18.43 10.62
C ILE A 318 -25.52 -17.71 11.95
N LYS A 319 -26.05 -16.49 11.87
CA LYS A 319 -26.46 -15.74 13.07
C LYS A 319 -27.61 -16.43 13.81
N GLU A 320 -28.61 -16.87 13.08
CA GLU A 320 -29.79 -17.61 13.65
C GLU A 320 -29.34 -18.94 14.28
N GLU A 321 -28.43 -19.67 13.63
CA GLU A 321 -27.89 -20.92 14.15
C GLU A 321 -27.09 -20.71 15.45
N LYS A 322 -26.24 -19.64 15.50
CA LYS A 322 -25.53 -19.27 16.74
C LYS A 322 -26.48 -18.90 17.89
N VAL A 323 -27.61 -18.28 17.59
CA VAL A 323 -28.64 -17.98 18.60
C VAL A 323 -29.26 -19.28 19.14
N LYS A 324 -29.65 -20.21 18.26
CA LYS A 324 -30.20 -21.52 18.65
C LYS A 324 -29.23 -22.31 19.55
N ILE A 325 -27.95 -22.38 19.16
CA ILE A 325 -26.91 -23.05 19.95
C ILE A 325 -26.77 -22.42 21.35
N LYS A 326 -26.79 -21.08 21.43
CA LYS A 326 -26.76 -20.37 22.73
C LYS A 326 -27.97 -20.70 23.61
N GLU A 327 -29.17 -20.76 23.03
CA GLU A 327 -30.38 -21.12 23.77
C GLU A 327 -30.37 -22.56 24.26
N GLU A 328 -29.93 -23.51 23.43
CA GLU A 328 -29.77 -24.92 23.81
C GLU A 328 -28.73 -25.10 24.92
N THR A 329 -27.58 -24.42 24.80
CA THR A 329 -26.54 -24.44 25.84
C THR A 329 -27.05 -23.86 27.16
N LYS A 330 -27.89 -22.80 27.09
CA LYS A 330 -28.51 -22.22 28.28
C LYS A 330 -29.55 -23.15 28.92
N LYS A 331 -30.29 -23.89 28.09
CA LYS A 331 -31.24 -24.92 28.59
C LYS A 331 -30.50 -26.08 29.24
N GLN A 332 -29.42 -26.55 28.66
CA GLN A 332 -28.58 -27.65 29.21
C GLN A 332 -27.93 -27.24 30.54
N ARG A 333 -27.45 -26.00 30.67
CA ARG A 333 -26.94 -25.49 31.97
C ARG A 333 -27.99 -25.47 33.04
N LYS A 334 -29.20 -24.99 32.73
CA LYS A 334 -30.33 -25.02 33.69
C LYS A 334 -30.69 -26.45 34.11
N ILE A 335 -30.71 -27.37 33.17
CA ILE A 335 -30.99 -28.79 33.50
C ILE A 335 -29.87 -29.37 34.40
N LYS A 336 -28.60 -29.06 34.16
CA LYS A 336 -27.49 -29.50 35.04
C LYS A 336 -27.61 -28.88 36.44
N GLU A 337 -28.00 -27.63 36.56
CA GLU A 337 -28.24 -26.96 37.85
C GLU A 337 -29.41 -27.66 38.65
N TYR A 338 -30.47 -28.03 37.96
CA TYR A 338 -31.59 -28.77 38.58
C TYR A 338 -31.18 -30.16 39.08
N ILE A 339 -30.40 -30.92 38.28
CA ILE A 339 -29.91 -32.26 38.65
C ILE A 339 -28.97 -32.20 39.86
N THR A 340 -28.11 -31.16 39.92
CA THR A 340 -27.21 -30.99 41.08
C THR A 340 -27.95 -30.57 42.36
N PHE A 341 -29.11 -29.90 42.28
CA PHE A 341 -29.93 -29.60 43.43
C PHE A 341 -30.65 -30.82 43.97
N ASP A 342 -31.25 -31.68 43.11
CA ASP A 342 -31.91 -32.90 43.50
C ASP A 342 -30.93 -33.94 44.14
N ASP A 343 -29.66 -33.98 43.68
CA ASP A 343 -28.62 -34.82 44.29
C ASP A 343 -28.18 -34.31 45.69
N LEU A 344 -28.33 -33.05 46.00
CA LEU A 344 -28.04 -32.46 47.30
C LEU A 344 -29.15 -32.74 48.32
N ASP A 345 -30.42 -32.72 47.89
CA ASP A 345 -31.55 -33.05 48.76
C ASP A 345 -31.62 -34.56 49.06
N ASN A 346 -31.24 -35.45 48.13
CA ASN A 346 -31.15 -36.90 48.37
C ASN A 346 -29.94 -37.31 49.22
N LYS A 347 -28.84 -36.51 49.30
CA LYS A 347 -27.72 -36.76 50.18
C LYS A 347 -27.94 -36.41 51.65
N ASN A 348 -28.97 -35.59 51.91
CA ASN A 348 -29.37 -35.27 53.32
C ASN A 348 -30.34 -36.27 53.94
N SER A 349 -30.90 -37.23 53.15
CA SER A 349 -31.81 -38.27 53.68
C SER A 349 -31.16 -39.64 53.90
N SER A 350 -29.84 -39.84 53.60
CA SER A 350 -29.18 -41.10 53.81
C SER A 350 -27.82 -40.97 54.50
N LYS A 351 -27.84 -40.49 55.74
CA LYS A 351 -26.78 -40.75 56.71
C LYS A 351 -27.25 -41.82 57.64
N ILE A 352 -27.16 -43.07 57.24
CA ILE A 352 -26.93 -44.26 58.10
C ILE A 352 -26.38 -45.38 57.21
N THR A 353 -25.25 -45.94 57.72
CA THR A 353 -24.59 -47.21 57.42
C THR A 353 -23.68 -47.36 56.22
N SER A 354 -22.49 -47.64 56.69
CA SER A 354 -21.46 -48.67 56.34
C SER A 354 -20.45 -48.32 55.28
N LYS A 355 -19.22 -48.31 55.84
CA LYS A 355 -17.94 -48.50 55.15
C LYS A 355 -17.95 -49.78 54.30
N GLN A 356 -17.41 -49.63 53.09
CA GLN A 356 -16.42 -50.62 52.57
C GLN A 356 -15.76 -50.05 51.31
N SER A 357 -14.45 -50.15 51.35
CA SER A 357 -13.46 -49.94 50.29
C SER A 357 -13.71 -50.79 49.07
N ILE A 358 -13.34 -50.34 47.93
CA ILE A 358 -12.58 -51.09 46.89
C ILE A 358 -11.98 -50.11 45.89
N ASP A 359 -10.72 -50.43 45.59
CA ASP A 359 -9.78 -49.82 44.70
C ASP A 359 -10.10 -49.93 43.22
N ALA A 360 -9.36 -49.13 42.52
CA ALA A 360 -8.58 -49.45 41.31
C ALA A 360 -9.17 -49.09 39.93
N ASN A 361 -8.46 -48.26 39.32
CA ASN A 361 -7.66 -48.43 38.10
C ASN A 361 -8.33 -48.60 36.74
N GLU A 362 -7.75 -47.75 35.89
CA GLU A 362 -7.45 -47.99 34.46
C GLU A 362 -8.61 -47.96 33.45
N MET A 363 -8.58 -46.98 32.59
CA MET A 363 -8.03 -47.12 31.24
C MET A 363 -8.20 -45.80 30.46
N ASN A 364 -7.09 -45.29 30.10
CA ASN A 364 -6.63 -44.74 28.85
C ASN A 364 -7.40 -45.24 27.62
N GLU A 365 -7.69 -44.33 26.71
CA GLU A 365 -7.18 -44.29 25.33
C GLU A 365 -7.96 -43.31 24.45
N ASN A 366 -7.18 -42.40 23.91
CA ASN A 366 -7.17 -41.86 22.55
C ASN A 366 -8.46 -41.54 21.81
N MET A 367 -8.57 -40.28 21.41
CA MET A 367 -8.63 -39.95 19.99
C MET A 367 -8.35 -38.46 19.72
N ASN A 368 -7.43 -38.25 18.80
CA ASN A 368 -6.97 -37.13 18.00
C ASN A 368 -8.04 -36.10 17.70
N ASP A 369 -7.76 -34.81 17.89
CA ASP A 369 -6.97 -33.88 17.10
C ASP A 369 -7.62 -33.55 15.76
N ASP A 370 -8.16 -32.34 15.69
CA ASP A 370 -8.05 -31.46 14.55
C ASP A 370 -8.33 -30.03 15.03
N GLY A 371 -7.22 -29.33 15.28
CA GLY A 371 -7.23 -27.92 15.68
C GLY A 371 -7.51 -27.00 14.51
N VAL A 372 -8.56 -26.22 14.62
CA VAL A 372 -8.74 -25.01 13.83
C VAL A 372 -8.80 -23.82 14.79
N CYS A 373 -7.70 -23.08 14.81
CA CYS A 373 -7.60 -21.79 15.49
C CYS A 373 -8.41 -20.75 14.75
N PHE A 374 -9.53 -20.32 15.32
CA PHE A 374 -10.19 -19.07 14.94
C PHE A 374 -9.79 -17.96 15.89
N PHE A 375 -9.07 -16.98 15.39
CA PHE A 375 -8.89 -15.71 16.09
C PHE A 375 -10.18 -14.89 16.00
N THR A 376 -10.81 -14.71 17.14
CA THR A 376 -11.86 -13.69 17.31
C THR A 376 -11.25 -12.43 17.90
N THR A 377 -11.33 -11.33 17.17
CA THR A 377 -11.08 -10.00 17.72
C THR A 377 -12.36 -9.51 18.39
N ASP A 378 -12.38 -9.47 19.71
CA ASP A 378 -13.34 -8.69 20.47
C ASP A 378 -12.71 -7.35 20.86
N THR A 379 -13.31 -6.27 20.37
CA THR A 379 -13.08 -4.92 20.85
C THR A 379 -13.91 -4.69 22.12
N THR A 380 -13.25 -4.45 23.23
CA THR A 380 -13.84 -3.74 24.36
C THR A 380 -12.88 -2.69 24.88
N ASP A 381 -13.37 -1.45 24.87
CA ASP A 381 -12.86 -0.30 25.63
C ASP A 381 -12.58 -0.65 27.09
N THR A 382 -11.40 -0.30 27.57
CA THR A 382 -11.21 0.22 28.95
C THR A 382 -9.96 1.07 29.02
N THR A 383 -10.15 2.30 29.43
CA THR A 383 -9.18 3.26 29.97
C THR A 383 -8.43 2.66 31.16
N ASP A 384 -7.10 2.74 31.18
CA ASP A 384 -6.35 3.36 32.31
C ASP A 384 -4.84 3.34 32.14
N SER A 385 -4.26 4.53 32.44
CA SER A 385 -2.99 4.88 33.09
C SER A 385 -1.64 4.30 32.64
N MET A 386 -0.83 5.25 32.22
CA MET A 386 0.59 5.51 32.48
C MET A 386 1.50 4.31 32.87
N ASP A 387 2.50 4.05 32.01
CA ASP A 387 3.87 4.05 32.50
C ASP A 387 4.86 4.36 31.36
N THR A 388 5.80 5.20 31.72
CA THR A 388 6.92 5.74 30.94
C THR A 388 8.02 4.71 30.85
N ASP A 389 8.42 4.31 29.61
CA ASP A 389 9.79 3.88 29.36
C ASP A 389 10.24 4.31 27.96
N ASP A 390 11.22 5.20 27.96
CA ASP A 390 11.85 5.88 26.87
C ASP A 390 12.96 4.99 26.26
N PRO A 391 12.95 4.61 24.98
CA PRO A 391 14.15 4.07 24.36
C PRO A 391 14.93 5.18 23.65
N GLN A 392 16.17 5.34 24.09
CA GLN A 392 17.23 6.20 23.61
C GLN A 392 17.46 6.14 22.10
N PRO A 393 17.82 7.24 21.45
CA PRO A 393 18.05 7.30 20.01
C PRO A 393 19.40 6.69 19.62
N PHE A 394 19.40 5.83 18.63
CA PHE A 394 20.61 5.34 17.97
C PHE A 394 21.22 6.45 17.12
N SER A 395 22.42 6.90 17.49
CA SER A 395 23.24 7.79 16.70
C SER A 395 24.01 6.99 15.63
N PHE A 396 23.81 7.34 14.36
CA PHE A 396 24.73 6.93 13.28
C PHE A 396 25.82 7.99 13.15
N THR A 397 27.06 7.62 13.46
CA THR A 397 28.24 8.37 13.06
C THR A 397 28.63 7.97 11.65
N MET A 398 28.74 8.98 10.77
CA MET A 398 29.40 8.84 9.47
C MET A 398 30.91 8.73 9.66
N THR A 399 31.49 7.77 9.03
CA THR A 399 32.87 7.79 8.53
C THR A 399 32.85 7.53 7.05
#